data_f5b856e3155a3c83ddad33cb24a1abef
#
_entry.id   f5b856e3155a3c83ddad33cb24a1abef
#
_cell.length_a   1.000
_cell.length_b   1.000
_cell.length_c   1.000
_cell.angle_alpha   90.00
_cell.angle_beta   90.00
_cell.angle_gamma   90.00
#
_symmetry.space_group_name_H-M   'P 1'
#
loop_
_entity.id
_entity.type
_entity.pdbx_description
1 polymer ?
#
loop_
_entity_poly.entity_id
_entity_poly.type
_entity_poly.pdbx_seq_one_letter_code
_entity_poly.pdbx_strand_id
1 'polypeptide(L)'
;PRPRLDPGACSARCGGPICLRGEPRRERPERSPNRRHRRPAAQGMFDLGDGGADANADVPEQIPEETALSMLGKLLMDDAVLKVGHNIKYDAQILANVDIFVTPIDDTMVLSHVLDGAKHGHGLDELAALHFGYETIKFKDVAGSGKNQITFDLVPLEKALTYAAEDADITLRLHQLLKPLLVRERMVTLYETMERPLIAVIERMERWGI
;
A
#
# COMPACT_ATOMS: atom_id res chain seq x y z
N PRO A 1 -48.02 -40.18 -10.51
CA PRO A 1 -48.96 -39.24 -9.90
C PRO A 1 -48.20 -38.37 -8.89
N ARG A 2 -48.08 -37.12 -9.24
CA ARG A 2 -47.51 -36.10 -8.34
C ARG A 2 -48.65 -35.54 -7.49
N PRO A 3 -48.52 -35.32 -6.18
CA PRO A 3 -49.52 -34.58 -5.42
C PRO A 3 -49.45 -33.07 -5.74
N ARG A 4 -50.62 -32.47 -5.93
CA ARG A 4 -50.81 -31.04 -6.06
C ARG A 4 -50.63 -30.40 -4.69
N LEU A 5 -49.90 -29.32 -4.64
CA LEU A 5 -49.86 -28.42 -3.49
C LEU A 5 -50.89 -27.30 -3.71
N ASP A 6 -51.84 -27.14 -2.83
CA ASP A 6 -52.81 -26.07 -2.77
C ASP A 6 -52.15 -24.73 -2.38
N PRO A 7 -52.56 -23.64 -3.02
CA PRO A 7 -52.17 -22.29 -2.58
C PRO A 7 -53.30 -21.72 -1.71
N GLY A 8 -53.16 -21.78 -0.43
CA GLY A 8 -54.13 -21.16 0.45
C GLY A 8 -53.65 -20.98 1.88
N ALA A 9 -53.69 -19.72 2.27
CA ALA A 9 -53.64 -19.21 3.63
C ALA A 9 -52.25 -19.04 4.30
N CYS A 10 -51.72 -17.85 4.16
CA CYS A 10 -51.13 -17.18 5.31
C CYS A 10 -51.45 -15.68 5.23
N SER A 11 -52.52 -15.33 5.89
CA SER A 11 -52.91 -13.94 6.14
C SER A 11 -52.34 -13.49 7.47
N ALA A 12 -51.84 -12.29 7.43
CA ALA A 12 -51.85 -11.32 8.51
C ALA A 12 -50.87 -11.46 9.70
N ARG A 13 -50.19 -10.36 9.85
CA ARG A 13 -49.62 -9.76 11.07
C ARG A 13 -48.15 -9.93 11.29
N CYS A 14 -47.43 -8.90 10.90
CA CYS A 14 -46.46 -8.22 11.78
C CYS A 14 -46.05 -6.91 11.10
N GLY A 15 -46.89 -5.87 11.23
CA GLY A 15 -46.44 -4.49 11.12
C GLY A 15 -45.72 -4.10 12.39
N GLY A 16 -44.42 -3.91 12.30
CA GLY A 16 -43.60 -3.31 13.35
C GLY A 16 -42.43 -2.60 12.70
N PRO A 17 -42.16 -1.32 13.02
CA PRO A 17 -41.05 -0.62 12.44
C PRO A 17 -39.76 -1.26 12.95
N ILE A 18 -38.84 -1.56 12.02
CA ILE A 18 -37.47 -1.97 12.33
C ILE A 18 -36.80 -0.81 13.07
N CYS A 19 -36.73 -0.96 14.38
CA CYS A 19 -35.96 -0.07 15.23
C CYS A 19 -34.50 -0.34 14.96
N LEU A 20 -33.84 0.50 14.16
CA LEU A 20 -32.41 0.55 14.06
C LEU A 20 -31.90 0.99 15.44
N ARG A 21 -31.58 0.03 16.30
CA ARG A 21 -30.80 0.29 17.50
C ARG A 21 -29.45 0.81 17.03
N GLY A 22 -29.23 2.09 17.30
CA GLY A 22 -27.92 2.70 17.17
C GLY A 22 -26.92 1.88 17.99
N GLU A 23 -25.88 1.38 17.34
CA GLU A 23 -24.74 0.83 18.04
C GLU A 23 -24.18 1.92 18.98
N PRO A 24 -23.87 1.58 20.25
CA PRO A 24 -23.25 2.55 21.14
C PRO A 24 -21.91 2.94 20.54
N ARG A 25 -21.68 4.24 20.39
CA ARG A 25 -20.38 4.82 20.08
C ARG A 25 -19.38 4.16 21.01
N ARG A 26 -18.49 3.33 20.46
CA ARG A 26 -17.30 2.86 21.19
C ARG A 26 -16.47 4.11 21.47
N GLU A 27 -16.42 4.48 22.74
CA GLU A 27 -15.51 5.50 23.25
C GLU A 27 -14.10 5.11 22.82
N ARG A 28 -13.41 6.06 22.21
CA ARG A 28 -11.98 5.91 21.89
C ARG A 28 -11.28 5.64 23.23
N PRO A 29 -10.44 4.60 23.32
CA PRO A 29 -9.62 4.42 24.51
C PRO A 29 -8.76 5.67 24.69
N GLU A 30 -8.84 6.27 25.89
CA GLU A 30 -8.01 7.41 26.27
C GLU A 30 -6.54 7.08 26.01
N ARG A 31 -5.88 7.97 25.30
CA ARG A 31 -4.44 7.87 25.03
C ARG A 31 -3.70 7.88 26.37
N SER A 32 -3.07 6.79 26.72
CA SER A 32 -2.14 6.71 27.83
C SER A 32 -1.02 7.75 27.67
N PRO A 33 -0.76 8.62 28.64
CA PRO A 33 0.16 9.76 28.45
C PRO A 33 1.66 9.42 28.53
N ASN A 34 2.06 8.16 28.45
CA ASN A 34 3.45 7.77 28.72
C ASN A 34 4.07 6.79 27.72
N ARG A 35 3.67 6.80 26.46
CA ARG A 35 4.50 6.22 25.40
C ARG A 35 5.41 7.33 24.85
N ARG A 36 6.68 7.30 25.25
CA ARG A 36 7.74 7.96 24.50
C ARG A 36 7.65 7.42 23.07
N HIS A 37 7.14 8.25 22.16
CA HIS A 37 7.12 7.95 20.75
C HIS A 37 8.57 7.69 20.31
N ARG A 38 8.94 6.43 20.14
CA ARG A 38 9.97 6.09 19.18
C ARG A 38 9.36 6.52 17.84
N ARG A 39 9.91 7.56 17.24
CA ARG A 39 9.60 7.92 15.85
C ARG A 39 9.81 6.65 15.03
N PRO A 40 8.80 6.13 14.30
CA PRO A 40 9.03 5.02 13.39
C PRO A 40 10.05 5.49 12.35
N ALA A 41 10.93 4.59 11.92
CA ALA A 41 11.96 4.86 10.91
C ALA A 41 11.40 5.36 9.56
N ALA A 42 10.10 5.27 9.36
CA ALA A 42 9.37 5.74 8.19
C ALA A 42 9.13 7.26 8.12
N GLN A 43 9.37 8.00 9.21
CA GLN A 43 9.17 9.45 9.21
C GLN A 43 10.20 10.20 8.36
N GLY A 44 11.36 9.58 8.06
CA GLY A 44 12.38 10.17 7.19
C GLY A 44 12.06 10.12 5.69
N MET A 45 11.03 9.39 5.25
CA MET A 45 10.72 9.27 3.83
C MET A 45 9.85 10.40 3.29
N PHE A 46 9.14 11.12 4.18
CA PHE A 46 8.36 12.31 3.85
C PHE A 46 8.76 13.56 4.65
N ASP A 47 9.74 13.43 5.55
CA ASP A 47 10.35 14.58 6.20
C ASP A 47 11.28 15.23 5.17
N LEU A 48 10.70 16.05 4.31
CA LEU A 48 11.41 16.97 3.42
C LEU A 48 11.99 18.09 4.29
N GLY A 49 12.91 17.67 5.17
CA GLY A 49 13.76 18.40 6.07
C GLY A 49 13.44 19.86 6.35
N ASP A 50 13.03 20.16 7.58
CA ASP A 50 13.41 21.43 8.19
C ASP A 50 14.95 21.44 8.24
N GLY A 51 15.56 22.03 7.20
CA GLY A 51 16.98 21.94 6.93
C GLY A 51 17.89 22.34 8.10
N GLY A 52 18.31 21.34 8.81
CA GLY A 52 19.44 21.42 9.75
C GLY A 52 20.76 21.07 9.10
N ALA A 53 20.89 21.17 7.77
CA ALA A 53 22.16 21.05 7.06
C ALA A 53 22.51 22.42 6.45
N ASP A 54 23.70 22.86 6.71
CA ASP A 54 24.40 24.06 6.22
C ASP A 54 23.52 25.13 5.53
N ALA A 55 23.33 26.26 6.20
CA ALA A 55 22.53 27.43 5.78
C ALA A 55 22.99 28.08 4.44
N ASN A 56 23.79 27.41 3.62
CA ASN A 56 24.33 27.87 2.34
C ASN A 56 24.23 26.87 1.20
N ALA A 57 23.53 25.74 1.35
CA ALA A 57 23.22 24.89 0.22
C ALA A 57 22.04 25.54 -0.55
N ASP A 58 22.17 25.63 -1.86
CA ASP A 58 21.12 26.07 -2.79
C ASP A 58 20.01 24.99 -2.81
N VAL A 59 19.15 24.98 -1.77
CA VAL A 59 18.06 24.01 -1.63
C VAL A 59 16.99 24.41 -2.63
N PRO A 60 16.63 23.54 -3.58
CA PRO A 60 15.58 23.85 -4.55
C PRO A 60 14.24 24.12 -3.83
N GLU A 61 13.45 25.04 -4.38
CA GLU A 61 12.12 25.35 -3.86
C GLU A 61 11.25 24.09 -3.82
N GLN A 62 10.71 23.77 -2.65
CA GLN A 62 9.90 22.59 -2.41
C GLN A 62 8.40 22.93 -2.46
N ILE A 63 7.59 22.01 -2.93
CA ILE A 63 6.14 22.12 -2.82
C ILE A 63 5.77 21.96 -1.32
N PRO A 64 4.95 22.86 -0.75
CA PRO A 64 4.50 22.71 0.63
C PRO A 64 3.85 21.33 0.85
N GLU A 65 4.23 20.65 1.93
CA GLU A 65 3.80 19.29 2.25
C GLU A 65 2.28 19.13 2.21
N GLU A 66 1.55 20.06 2.86
CA GLU A 66 0.07 20.06 2.87
C GLU A 66 -0.52 20.09 1.46
N THR A 67 0.08 20.89 0.57
CA THR A 67 -0.35 20.97 -0.83
C THR A 67 -0.09 19.65 -1.56
N ALA A 68 1.09 19.08 -1.40
CA ALA A 68 1.48 17.83 -2.03
C ALA A 68 0.57 16.67 -1.54
N LEU A 69 0.36 16.55 -0.23
CA LEU A 69 -0.50 15.52 0.36
C LEU A 69 -1.97 15.69 -0.05
N SER A 70 -2.47 16.93 -0.13
CA SER A 70 -3.83 17.19 -0.61
C SER A 70 -4.04 16.77 -2.07
N MET A 71 -3.05 17.00 -2.93
CA MET A 71 -3.11 16.59 -4.34
C MET A 71 -2.98 15.08 -4.51
N LEU A 72 -1.99 14.47 -3.84
CA LEU A 72 -1.74 13.03 -3.89
C LEU A 72 -2.91 12.25 -3.27
N GLY A 73 -3.44 12.71 -2.14
CA GLY A 73 -4.57 12.06 -1.48
C GLY A 73 -5.80 11.92 -2.36
N LYS A 74 -6.10 12.93 -3.19
CA LYS A 74 -7.22 12.85 -4.16
C LYS A 74 -7.05 11.73 -5.16
N LEU A 75 -5.82 11.51 -5.64
CA LEU A 75 -5.50 10.44 -6.59
C LEU A 75 -5.43 9.08 -5.91
N LEU A 76 -4.79 9.01 -4.74
CA LEU A 76 -4.54 7.76 -4.02
C LEU A 76 -5.80 7.16 -3.41
N MET A 77 -6.79 7.98 -3.06
CA MET A 77 -8.08 7.54 -2.51
C MET A 77 -9.19 7.44 -3.57
N ASP A 78 -8.90 7.72 -4.84
CA ASP A 78 -9.89 7.61 -5.92
C ASP A 78 -10.10 6.14 -6.31
N ASP A 79 -11.28 5.62 -6.09
CA ASP A 79 -11.65 4.23 -6.42
C ASP A 79 -11.63 3.92 -7.92
N ALA A 80 -11.69 4.93 -8.79
CA ALA A 80 -11.59 4.77 -10.24
C ALA A 80 -10.15 4.59 -10.73
N VAL A 81 -9.15 4.85 -9.88
CA VAL A 81 -7.72 4.78 -10.21
C VAL A 81 -7.07 3.61 -9.48
N LEU A 82 -6.63 2.60 -10.22
CA LEU A 82 -5.85 1.49 -9.64
C LEU A 82 -4.43 1.96 -9.31
N LYS A 83 -4.03 1.79 -8.05
CA LYS A 83 -2.65 2.03 -7.61
C LYS A 83 -1.87 0.73 -7.66
N VAL A 84 -0.76 0.75 -8.37
CA VAL A 84 0.12 -0.40 -8.51
C VAL A 84 1.41 -0.13 -7.76
N GLY A 85 1.79 -1.05 -6.89
CA GLY A 85 3.04 -0.95 -6.14
C GLY A 85 3.77 -2.29 -6.06
N HIS A 86 4.92 -2.25 -5.44
CA HIS A 86 5.69 -3.43 -5.08
C HIS A 86 5.88 -3.45 -3.57
N ASN A 87 5.30 -4.42 -2.87
CA ASN A 87 5.15 -4.41 -1.41
C ASN A 87 4.40 -3.15 -0.91
N ILE A 88 3.32 -2.80 -1.63
CA ILE A 88 2.56 -1.55 -1.48
C ILE A 88 1.99 -1.35 -0.06
N LYS A 89 1.89 -2.42 0.73
CA LYS A 89 1.45 -2.30 2.13
C LYS A 89 2.37 -1.41 2.96
N TYR A 90 3.67 -1.37 2.63
CA TYR A 90 4.63 -0.49 3.31
C TYR A 90 4.31 0.98 3.04
N ASP A 91 4.08 1.33 1.78
CA ASP A 91 3.71 2.69 1.39
C ASP A 91 2.34 3.08 1.96
N ALA A 92 1.38 2.14 1.94
CA ALA A 92 0.05 2.34 2.52
C ALA A 92 0.09 2.62 4.03
N GLN A 93 1.00 1.96 4.78
CA GLN A 93 1.20 2.24 6.21
C GLN A 93 1.70 3.66 6.46
N ILE A 94 2.65 4.13 5.64
CA ILE A 94 3.21 5.47 5.77
C ILE A 94 2.14 6.51 5.48
N LEU A 95 1.41 6.36 4.37
CA LEU A 95 0.35 7.26 3.93
C LEU A 95 -0.83 7.29 4.90
N ALA A 96 -1.14 6.17 5.55
CA ALA A 96 -2.17 6.10 6.57
C ALA A 96 -1.85 6.94 7.84
N ASN A 97 -0.58 7.29 8.09
CA ASN A 97 -0.21 8.19 9.18
C ASN A 97 -0.67 9.65 8.95
N VAL A 98 -0.89 9.99 7.68
CA VAL A 98 -1.41 11.30 7.24
C VAL A 98 -2.85 11.20 6.72
N ASP A 99 -3.60 10.16 7.16
CA ASP A 99 -4.99 9.90 6.82
C ASP A 99 -5.26 9.66 5.31
N ILE A 100 -4.27 9.26 4.54
CA ILE A 100 -4.42 8.85 3.14
C ILE A 100 -4.50 7.32 3.06
N PHE A 101 -5.68 6.80 2.68
CA PHE A 101 -5.93 5.36 2.55
C PHE A 101 -5.92 4.96 1.07
N VAL A 102 -4.87 4.28 0.66
CA VAL A 102 -4.64 3.91 -0.74
C VAL A 102 -5.59 2.79 -1.17
N THR A 103 -6.45 3.05 -2.13
CA THR A 103 -7.43 2.09 -2.66
C THR A 103 -7.95 2.51 -4.03
N PRO A 104 -8.26 1.57 -4.97
CA PRO A 104 -7.89 0.15 -4.97
C PRO A 104 -6.41 -0.05 -5.27
N ILE A 105 -5.85 -1.17 -4.83
CA ILE A 105 -4.43 -1.49 -4.98
C ILE A 105 -4.19 -2.82 -5.70
N ASP A 106 -3.09 -2.92 -6.45
CA ASP A 106 -2.46 -4.16 -6.86
C ASP A 106 -1.00 -4.17 -6.39
N ASP A 107 -0.49 -5.35 -6.05
CA ASP A 107 0.87 -5.53 -5.54
C ASP A 107 1.63 -6.55 -6.40
N THR A 108 2.73 -6.12 -7.02
CA THR A 108 3.52 -6.98 -7.92
C THR A 108 4.31 -8.06 -7.17
N MET A 109 4.66 -7.82 -5.89
CA MET A 109 5.26 -8.85 -5.04
C MET A 109 4.25 -9.97 -4.77
N VAL A 110 3.01 -9.61 -4.43
CA VAL A 110 1.94 -10.59 -4.17
C VAL A 110 1.53 -11.30 -5.45
N LEU A 111 1.45 -10.60 -6.60
CA LEU A 111 1.22 -11.22 -7.91
C LEU A 111 2.25 -12.30 -8.22
N SER A 112 3.54 -11.99 -8.04
CA SER A 112 4.62 -12.93 -8.23
C SER A 112 4.52 -14.12 -7.26
N HIS A 113 4.21 -13.85 -6.00
CA HIS A 113 4.05 -14.91 -4.99
C HIS A 113 2.91 -15.88 -5.31
N VAL A 114 1.77 -15.37 -5.77
CA VAL A 114 0.62 -16.19 -6.19
C VAL A 114 0.95 -17.07 -7.39
N LEU A 115 1.74 -16.55 -8.34
CA LEU A 115 2.10 -17.29 -9.57
C LEU A 115 3.19 -18.34 -9.34
N ASP A 116 4.20 -18.00 -8.58
CA ASP A 116 5.43 -18.80 -8.50
C ASP A 116 5.73 -19.38 -7.10
N GLY A 117 5.01 -18.94 -6.07
CA GLY A 117 5.20 -19.45 -4.71
C GLY A 117 6.64 -19.29 -4.24
N ALA A 118 7.26 -20.35 -3.77
CA ALA A 118 8.62 -20.34 -3.23
C ALA A 118 9.72 -20.68 -4.26
N LYS A 119 9.47 -20.54 -5.57
CA LYS A 119 10.46 -20.90 -6.60
C LYS A 119 11.67 -19.95 -6.63
N HIS A 120 11.47 -18.70 -6.30
CA HIS A 120 12.50 -17.64 -6.26
C HIS A 120 12.11 -16.58 -5.23
N GLY A 121 12.98 -15.61 -4.98
CA GLY A 121 12.62 -14.41 -4.23
C GLY A 121 11.68 -13.49 -5.02
N HIS A 122 10.95 -12.63 -4.30
CA HIS A 122 9.93 -11.77 -4.88
C HIS A 122 10.29 -10.27 -4.74
N GLY A 123 11.55 -9.95 -4.46
CA GLY A 123 12.05 -8.58 -4.43
C GLY A 123 12.05 -7.95 -5.82
N LEU A 124 11.95 -6.62 -5.89
CA LEU A 124 11.89 -5.88 -7.14
C LEU A 124 13.10 -6.17 -8.03
N ASP A 125 14.30 -6.12 -7.43
CA ASP A 125 15.57 -6.41 -8.10
C ASP A 125 15.60 -7.81 -8.70
N GLU A 126 15.16 -8.81 -7.92
CA GLU A 126 15.16 -10.22 -8.33
C GLU A 126 14.17 -10.45 -9.48
N LEU A 127 13.00 -9.83 -9.41
CA LEU A 127 11.99 -9.94 -10.47
C LEU A 127 12.40 -9.21 -11.73
N ALA A 128 13.07 -8.05 -11.60
CA ALA A 128 13.63 -7.31 -12.74
C ALA A 128 14.70 -8.14 -13.47
N ALA A 129 15.61 -8.74 -12.72
CA ALA A 129 16.63 -9.62 -13.27
C ALA A 129 16.01 -10.88 -13.93
N LEU A 130 15.04 -11.51 -13.26
CA LEU A 130 14.39 -12.72 -13.73
C LEU A 130 13.60 -12.53 -15.02
N HIS A 131 12.76 -11.48 -15.07
CA HIS A 131 11.80 -11.29 -16.15
C HIS A 131 12.32 -10.41 -17.29
N PHE A 132 13.25 -9.49 -17.00
CA PHE A 132 13.74 -8.52 -17.97
C PHE A 132 15.24 -8.62 -18.22
N GLY A 133 15.98 -9.43 -17.43
CA GLY A 133 17.44 -9.47 -17.51
C GLY A 133 18.07 -8.13 -17.14
N TYR A 134 17.40 -7.33 -16.32
CA TYR A 134 17.76 -5.96 -15.98
C TYR A 134 18.27 -5.88 -14.54
N GLU A 135 19.45 -5.28 -14.36
CA GLU A 135 20.01 -4.97 -13.04
C GLU A 135 19.57 -3.58 -12.60
N THR A 136 18.78 -3.52 -11.53
CA THR A 136 18.26 -2.28 -10.96
C THR A 136 19.33 -1.55 -10.15
N ILE A 137 19.16 -0.24 -9.97
CA ILE A 137 19.94 0.56 -9.03
C ILE A 137 19.62 0.10 -7.61
N LYS A 138 20.63 -0.29 -6.86
CA LYS A 138 20.39 -0.77 -5.49
C LYS A 138 20.35 0.38 -4.49
N PHE A 139 19.46 0.29 -3.52
CA PHE A 139 19.34 1.29 -2.45
C PHE A 139 20.68 1.64 -1.79
N LYS A 140 21.56 0.63 -1.59
CA LYS A 140 22.92 0.82 -1.04
C LYS A 140 23.82 1.70 -1.91
N ASP A 141 23.59 1.75 -3.22
CA ASP A 141 24.40 2.55 -4.15
C ASP A 141 23.95 4.03 -4.15
N VAL A 142 22.73 4.28 -3.68
CA VAL A 142 22.13 5.60 -3.56
C VAL A 142 22.30 6.18 -2.15
N ALA A 143 21.97 5.39 -1.13
CA ALA A 143 21.96 5.82 0.27
C ALA A 143 23.16 5.32 1.09
N GLY A 144 24.06 4.53 0.50
CA GLY A 144 25.17 3.91 1.20
C GLY A 144 24.77 2.68 2.02
N SER A 145 25.72 2.12 2.78
CA SER A 145 25.49 0.92 3.58
C SER A 145 26.22 0.97 4.93
N GLY A 146 25.69 0.25 5.92
CA GLY A 146 26.30 0.11 7.24
C GLY A 146 26.36 1.43 8.00
N LYS A 147 27.56 1.77 8.56
CA LYS A 147 27.73 2.99 9.35
C LYS A 147 27.66 4.29 8.54
N ASN A 148 27.85 4.20 7.23
CA ASN A 148 27.84 5.36 6.32
C ASN A 148 26.51 5.48 5.57
N GLN A 149 25.51 4.69 5.95
CA GLN A 149 24.18 4.79 5.34
C GLN A 149 23.50 6.09 5.80
N ILE A 150 23.05 6.87 4.84
CA ILE A 150 22.25 8.07 5.05
C ILE A 150 20.77 7.73 4.88
N THR A 151 19.90 8.54 5.42
CA THR A 151 18.46 8.48 5.17
C THR A 151 18.16 9.00 3.77
N PHE A 152 17.04 8.55 3.17
CA PHE A 152 16.74 8.85 1.76
C PHE A 152 16.51 10.36 1.50
N ASP A 153 16.04 11.08 2.50
CA ASP A 153 15.88 12.55 2.50
C ASP A 153 17.21 13.32 2.34
N LEU A 154 18.34 12.69 2.71
CA LEU A 154 19.68 13.26 2.54
C LEU A 154 20.35 12.84 1.21
N VAL A 155 19.70 12.03 0.40
CA VAL A 155 20.22 11.63 -0.91
C VAL A 155 20.10 12.79 -1.90
N PRO A 156 21.15 13.09 -2.71
CA PRO A 156 21.05 14.11 -3.76
C PRO A 156 19.85 13.86 -4.67
N LEU A 157 19.07 14.93 -4.94
CA LEU A 157 17.78 14.86 -5.64
C LEU A 157 17.87 14.13 -7.00
N GLU A 158 18.91 14.36 -7.77
CA GLU A 158 19.12 13.70 -9.07
C GLU A 158 19.24 12.17 -8.95
N LYS A 159 19.94 11.70 -7.91
CA LYS A 159 20.09 10.26 -7.65
C LYS A 159 18.79 9.67 -7.13
N ALA A 160 18.12 10.37 -6.22
CA ALA A 160 16.83 9.97 -5.67
C ALA A 160 15.78 9.88 -6.77
N LEU A 161 15.73 10.86 -7.67
CA LEU A 161 14.83 10.90 -8.82
C LEU A 161 15.04 9.69 -9.76
N THR A 162 16.30 9.43 -10.11
CA THR A 162 16.63 8.31 -11.02
C THR A 162 16.24 6.97 -10.40
N TYR A 163 16.55 6.78 -9.12
CA TYR A 163 16.20 5.57 -8.36
C TYR A 163 14.66 5.38 -8.29
N ALA A 164 13.94 6.40 -7.85
CA ALA A 164 12.48 6.31 -7.69
C ALA A 164 11.75 6.14 -9.04
N ALA A 165 12.23 6.77 -10.09
CA ALA A 165 11.66 6.62 -11.42
C ALA A 165 11.86 5.21 -11.98
N GLU A 166 13.04 4.61 -11.76
CA GLU A 166 13.33 3.22 -12.14
C GLU A 166 12.42 2.25 -11.40
N ASP A 167 12.28 2.38 -10.07
CA ASP A 167 11.41 1.52 -9.26
C ASP A 167 9.96 1.59 -9.75
N ALA A 168 9.47 2.77 -10.09
CA ALA A 168 8.12 2.95 -10.63
C ALA A 168 7.95 2.30 -12.01
N ASP A 169 8.91 2.47 -12.93
CA ASP A 169 8.89 1.87 -14.28
C ASP A 169 8.91 0.34 -14.19
N ILE A 170 9.84 -0.22 -13.44
CA ILE A 170 9.96 -1.68 -13.27
C ILE A 170 8.69 -2.27 -12.63
N THR A 171 8.14 -1.61 -11.61
CA THR A 171 6.90 -2.05 -10.97
C THR A 171 5.73 -2.08 -11.95
N LEU A 172 5.56 -1.04 -12.77
CA LEU A 172 4.51 -1.02 -13.78
C LEU A 172 4.70 -2.10 -14.85
N ARG A 173 5.92 -2.30 -15.34
CA ARG A 173 6.25 -3.34 -16.31
C ARG A 173 6.00 -4.74 -15.75
N LEU A 174 6.36 -4.99 -14.50
CA LEU A 174 6.06 -6.25 -13.80
C LEU A 174 4.55 -6.47 -13.69
N HIS A 175 3.79 -5.46 -13.33
CA HIS A 175 2.33 -5.57 -13.27
C HIS A 175 1.73 -5.95 -14.64
N GLN A 176 2.16 -5.27 -15.71
CA GLN A 176 1.70 -5.56 -17.07
C GLN A 176 2.05 -6.98 -17.52
N LEU A 177 3.16 -7.54 -17.04
CA LEU A 177 3.57 -8.91 -17.31
C LEU A 177 2.81 -9.93 -16.47
N LEU A 178 2.78 -9.73 -15.15
CA LEU A 178 2.30 -10.74 -14.19
C LEU A 178 0.77 -10.81 -14.11
N LYS A 179 0.07 -9.66 -14.18
CA LYS A 179 -1.38 -9.63 -14.04
C LYS A 179 -2.12 -10.50 -15.07
N PRO A 180 -1.78 -10.47 -16.38
CA PRO A 180 -2.38 -11.37 -17.36
C PRO A 180 -2.07 -12.85 -17.12
N LEU A 181 -0.93 -13.20 -16.51
CA LEU A 181 -0.58 -14.56 -16.21
C LEU A 181 -1.53 -15.22 -15.21
N LEU A 182 -2.15 -14.46 -14.30
CA LEU A 182 -3.18 -14.98 -13.40
C LEU A 182 -4.32 -15.65 -14.15
N VAL A 183 -4.72 -15.10 -15.30
CA VAL A 183 -5.79 -15.69 -16.13
C VAL A 183 -5.31 -17.00 -16.73
N ARG A 184 -4.11 -17.01 -17.28
CA ARG A 184 -3.52 -18.19 -17.92
C ARG A 184 -3.32 -19.34 -16.93
N GLU A 185 -2.84 -19.03 -15.72
CA GLU A 185 -2.57 -20.01 -14.66
C GLU A 185 -3.82 -20.29 -13.79
N ARG A 186 -4.98 -19.68 -14.10
CA ARG A 186 -6.26 -19.85 -13.36
C ARG A 186 -6.20 -19.42 -11.90
N MET A 187 -5.36 -18.44 -11.59
CA MET A 187 -5.12 -17.93 -10.24
C MET A 187 -5.90 -16.64 -9.93
N VAL A 188 -6.73 -16.14 -10.86
CA VAL A 188 -7.49 -14.88 -10.71
C VAL A 188 -8.34 -14.90 -9.45
N THR A 189 -9.11 -15.98 -9.21
CA THR A 189 -9.96 -16.06 -8.02
C THR A 189 -9.15 -16.00 -6.73
N LEU A 190 -8.06 -16.75 -6.65
CA LEU A 190 -7.17 -16.73 -5.48
C LEU A 190 -6.68 -15.29 -5.21
N TYR A 191 -6.15 -14.64 -6.24
CA TYR A 191 -5.62 -13.29 -6.11
C TYR A 191 -6.70 -12.27 -5.71
N GLU A 192 -7.79 -12.20 -6.46
CA GLU A 192 -8.79 -11.15 -6.28
C GLU A 192 -9.65 -11.32 -5.01
N THR A 193 -9.87 -12.56 -4.56
CA THR A 193 -10.77 -12.82 -3.42
C THR A 193 -10.05 -13.08 -2.09
N MET A 194 -8.76 -13.43 -2.14
CA MET A 194 -7.98 -13.76 -0.94
C MET A 194 -6.75 -12.88 -0.79
N GLU A 195 -5.80 -12.96 -1.72
CA GLU A 195 -4.49 -12.36 -1.54
C GLU A 195 -4.52 -10.83 -1.61
N ARG A 196 -5.22 -10.27 -2.60
CA ARG A 196 -5.34 -8.82 -2.75
C ARG A 196 -6.07 -8.15 -1.58
N PRO A 197 -7.23 -8.63 -1.09
CA PRO A 197 -7.87 -8.09 0.11
C PRO A 197 -7.02 -8.27 1.37
N LEU A 198 -6.22 -9.33 1.45
CA LEU A 198 -5.36 -9.61 2.59
C LEU A 198 -4.28 -8.53 2.79
N ILE A 199 -3.82 -7.86 1.75
CA ILE A 199 -2.84 -6.76 1.82
C ILE A 199 -3.31 -5.70 2.82
N ALA A 200 -4.56 -5.24 2.70
CA ALA A 200 -5.12 -4.22 3.59
C ALA A 200 -5.36 -4.72 5.02
N VAL A 201 -5.58 -6.03 5.19
CA VAL A 201 -5.71 -6.64 6.52
C VAL A 201 -4.36 -6.66 7.22
N ILE A 202 -3.32 -7.14 6.53
CA ILE A 202 -1.95 -7.21 7.07
C ILE A 202 -1.43 -5.79 7.37
N GLU A 203 -1.66 -4.82 6.46
CA GLU A 203 -1.32 -3.41 6.69
C GLU A 203 -1.87 -2.91 8.02
N ARG A 204 -3.16 -3.16 8.28
CA ARG A 204 -3.80 -2.76 9.53
C ARG A 204 -3.25 -3.49 10.74
N MET A 205 -3.00 -4.79 10.64
CA MET A 205 -2.41 -5.57 11.72
C MET A 205 -1.04 -5.03 12.11
N GLU A 206 -0.15 -4.85 11.14
CA GLU A 206 1.20 -4.33 11.37
C GLU A 206 1.19 -2.90 11.94
N ARG A 207 0.28 -2.05 11.48
CA ARG A 207 0.10 -0.70 12.02
C ARG A 207 -0.38 -0.70 13.48
N TRP A 208 -1.13 -1.72 13.90
CA TRP A 208 -1.55 -1.92 15.29
C TRP A 208 -0.48 -2.61 16.15
N GLY A 209 0.63 -3.06 15.55
CA GLY A 209 1.76 -3.69 16.23
C GLY A 209 1.58 -5.17 16.52
N ILE A 210 0.85 -5.86 15.65
CA ILE A 210 0.65 -7.33 15.70
C ILE A 210 1.62 -7.99 14.73
#